data_61ddd6df2efeecaf30d1a76b49497dfb
#
_entry.id   61ddd6df2efeecaf30d1a76b49497dfb
#
_cell.length_a   1.000
_cell.length_b   1.000
_cell.length_c   1.000
_cell.angle_alpha   90.00
_cell.angle_beta   90.00
_cell.angle_gamma   90.00
#
_symmetry.space_group_name_H-M   'P 1'
#
loop_
_entity.id
_entity.type
_entity.pdbx_description
1 polymer ?
#
loop_
_entity_poly.entity_id
_entity_poly.type
_entity_poly.pdbx_seq_one_letter_code
_entity_poly.pdbx_strand_id
1 'polypeptide(L)'
;MGRPRVYDTPHFCLHTYVRKGHTYVEAYRNEWDPEKKRSRIAQRKYVGALDTETGRVRLGKKYLSENPQYEGKILYYEDKQLVERTPEEVQEELNQRVPSPLNDIVSYGASAACWLVAQQSGMLEDLKETFGAEIGSDLLRLAIYQYLDGGSMDCFEQWASQHWLPKARIFSGRRISEMLSEITHQDITSYLKLRNQRCVEHFNSVKTQAEKLKKTGPRFRYLALDSTALSTYSVTISNAAYGYAKQNPELRQVNFTLGVDYLNGDVCYAYESEGSITDKSVYPHLMMDLHHNGYNLQDTVIVTDRGYQSIYNIQRPVSYTHLTLPTNR
;
A
#
# COMPACT_ATOMS: atom_id res chain seq x y z
N MET A 1 32.08 0.64 -55.66
CA MET A 1 33.13 -0.07 -54.89
C MET A 1 32.62 -0.28 -53.49
N GLY A 2 32.42 -1.55 -53.07
CA GLY A 2 32.01 -1.85 -51.69
C GLY A 2 33.16 -1.63 -50.69
N ARG A 3 32.83 -1.15 -49.50
CA ARG A 3 33.83 -1.01 -48.39
C ARG A 3 34.51 -2.37 -48.16
N PRO A 4 35.85 -2.40 -48.03
CA PRO A 4 36.56 -3.67 -47.73
C PRO A 4 36.04 -4.29 -46.44
N ARG A 5 35.94 -5.63 -46.37
CA ARG A 5 35.59 -6.36 -45.18
C ARG A 5 36.70 -6.16 -44.13
N VAL A 6 36.35 -5.66 -42.98
CA VAL A 6 37.31 -5.34 -41.90
C VAL A 6 37.62 -6.56 -41.02
N TYR A 7 36.92 -7.74 -41.21
CA TYR A 7 37.05 -8.90 -40.35
C TYR A 7 37.29 -10.18 -41.16
N ASP A 8 38.40 -10.83 -40.94
CA ASP A 8 38.75 -12.15 -41.50
C ASP A 8 38.06 -13.32 -40.77
N THR A 9 37.45 -13.08 -39.61
CA THR A 9 36.75 -14.09 -38.81
C THR A 9 35.24 -13.87 -38.84
N PRO A 10 34.41 -14.93 -38.78
CA PRO A 10 32.95 -14.79 -38.74
C PRO A 10 32.51 -14.02 -37.49
N HIS A 11 32.03 -12.82 -37.69
CA HIS A 11 31.57 -11.96 -36.61
C HIS A 11 30.09 -12.24 -36.32
N PHE A 12 29.77 -12.52 -35.03
CA PHE A 12 28.40 -12.64 -34.55
C PHE A 12 27.98 -11.32 -33.94
N CYS A 13 26.80 -10.84 -34.34
CA CYS A 13 26.15 -9.68 -33.74
C CYS A 13 25.19 -10.16 -32.64
N LEU A 14 25.09 -9.42 -31.56
CA LEU A 14 24.13 -9.71 -30.50
C LEU A 14 22.86 -8.87 -30.67
N HIS A 15 21.71 -9.42 -30.37
CA HIS A 15 20.46 -8.67 -30.23
C HIS A 15 19.56 -9.33 -29.20
N THR A 16 18.55 -8.61 -28.75
CA THR A 16 17.54 -9.10 -27.82
C THR A 16 16.23 -9.47 -28.54
N TYR A 17 15.53 -10.47 -28.01
CA TYR A 17 14.19 -10.81 -28.44
C TYR A 17 13.32 -11.21 -27.23
N VAL A 18 12.00 -11.01 -27.37
CA VAL A 18 11.04 -11.34 -26.31
C VAL A 18 10.28 -12.61 -26.68
N ARG A 19 10.16 -13.54 -25.73
CA ARG A 19 9.34 -14.75 -25.87
C ARG A 19 8.64 -15.07 -24.55
N LYS A 20 7.31 -15.19 -24.58
CA LYS A 20 6.48 -15.47 -23.40
C LYS A 20 6.73 -14.51 -22.22
N GLY A 21 6.89 -13.23 -22.50
CA GLY A 21 7.13 -12.21 -21.47
C GLY A 21 8.55 -12.13 -20.94
N HIS A 22 9.48 -12.98 -21.39
CA HIS A 22 10.89 -12.94 -20.99
C HIS A 22 11.77 -12.44 -22.12
N THR A 23 12.79 -11.68 -21.79
CA THR A 23 13.76 -11.16 -22.75
C THR A 23 15.02 -12.05 -22.77
N TYR A 24 15.51 -12.29 -23.95
CA TYR A 24 16.67 -13.16 -24.20
C TYR A 24 17.67 -12.46 -25.09
N VAL A 25 18.96 -12.85 -24.97
CA VAL A 25 20.03 -12.43 -25.87
C VAL A 25 20.34 -13.58 -26.84
N GLU A 26 20.45 -13.24 -28.10
CA GLU A 26 20.78 -14.15 -29.20
C GLU A 26 21.96 -13.58 -29.99
N ALA A 27 22.90 -14.45 -30.35
CA ALA A 27 23.96 -14.15 -31.29
C ALA A 27 23.55 -14.60 -32.69
N TYR A 28 23.69 -13.74 -33.67
CA TYR A 28 23.35 -14.07 -35.05
C TYR A 28 24.46 -13.66 -36.01
N ARG A 29 24.56 -14.42 -37.10
CA ARG A 29 25.46 -14.12 -38.20
C ARG A 29 24.67 -13.98 -39.48
N ASN A 30 24.95 -12.91 -40.20
CA ASN A 30 24.36 -12.65 -41.50
C ASN A 30 25.26 -13.13 -42.64
N GLU A 31 24.64 -13.68 -43.66
CA GLU A 31 25.27 -13.99 -44.93
C GLU A 31 24.56 -13.27 -46.06
N TRP A 32 25.30 -12.86 -47.07
CA TRP A 32 24.75 -12.24 -48.24
C TRP A 32 24.16 -13.31 -49.18
N ASP A 33 22.90 -13.14 -49.54
CA ASP A 33 22.19 -13.97 -50.54
C ASP A 33 22.29 -13.27 -51.90
N PRO A 34 23.14 -13.79 -52.84
CA PRO A 34 23.37 -13.15 -54.11
C PRO A 34 22.14 -13.21 -55.04
N GLU A 35 21.29 -14.25 -54.91
CA GLU A 35 20.09 -14.41 -55.74
C GLU A 35 19.01 -13.39 -55.33
N LYS A 36 18.84 -13.19 -54.03
CA LYS A 36 17.83 -12.26 -53.49
C LYS A 36 18.37 -10.88 -53.26
N LYS A 37 19.65 -10.63 -53.54
CA LYS A 37 20.35 -9.33 -53.32
C LYS A 37 20.10 -8.70 -51.94
N ARG A 38 20.01 -9.54 -50.90
CA ARG A 38 19.78 -9.09 -49.51
C ARG A 38 20.57 -9.96 -48.52
N SER A 39 20.85 -9.36 -47.36
CA SER A 39 21.42 -10.10 -46.23
C SER A 39 20.36 -10.99 -45.58
N ARG A 40 20.72 -12.23 -45.28
CA ARG A 40 19.88 -13.17 -44.49
C ARG A 40 20.63 -13.65 -43.25
N ILE A 41 19.91 -13.96 -42.18
CA ILE A 41 20.49 -14.60 -41.01
C ILE A 41 20.81 -16.03 -41.37
N ALA A 42 22.09 -16.39 -41.38
CA ALA A 42 22.57 -17.72 -41.69
C ALA A 42 22.66 -18.60 -40.44
N GLN A 43 22.95 -18.03 -39.29
CA GLN A 43 23.11 -18.76 -38.05
C GLN A 43 22.58 -17.95 -36.87
N ARG A 44 21.95 -18.64 -35.93
CA ARG A 44 21.50 -18.10 -34.65
C ARG A 44 21.99 -18.99 -33.52
N LYS A 45 22.42 -18.36 -32.42
CA LYS A 45 22.82 -19.05 -31.21
C LYS A 45 22.17 -18.37 -30.02
N TYR A 46 21.48 -19.12 -29.18
CA TYR A 46 20.97 -18.62 -27.91
C TYR A 46 22.15 -18.32 -26.95
N VAL A 47 22.22 -17.12 -26.45
CA VAL A 47 23.28 -16.67 -25.52
C VAL A 47 22.83 -16.82 -24.08
N GLY A 48 21.67 -16.25 -23.72
CA GLY A 48 21.20 -16.30 -22.35
C GLY A 48 19.89 -15.54 -22.12
N ALA A 49 19.42 -15.56 -20.89
CA ALA A 49 18.29 -14.76 -20.44
C ALA A 49 18.78 -13.39 -19.96
N LEU A 50 18.11 -12.32 -20.41
CA LEU A 50 18.38 -10.96 -20.02
C LEU A 50 17.41 -10.55 -18.93
N ASP A 51 17.91 -10.12 -17.81
CA ASP A 51 17.16 -9.36 -16.82
C ASP A 51 17.07 -7.91 -17.30
N THR A 52 15.87 -7.48 -17.64
CA THR A 52 15.64 -6.13 -18.20
C THR A 52 15.75 -5.00 -17.18
N GLU A 53 15.65 -5.32 -15.87
CA GLU A 53 15.77 -4.33 -14.80
C GLU A 53 17.24 -4.03 -14.50
N THR A 54 18.06 -5.09 -14.44
CA THR A 54 19.49 -4.95 -14.10
C THR A 54 20.41 -4.90 -15.30
N GLY A 55 19.95 -5.29 -16.49
CA GLY A 55 20.78 -5.48 -17.68
C GLY A 55 21.68 -6.74 -17.62
N ARG A 56 21.58 -7.55 -16.56
CA ARG A 56 22.40 -8.73 -16.35
C ARG A 56 21.98 -9.88 -17.26
N VAL A 57 22.95 -10.57 -17.84
CA VAL A 57 22.71 -11.74 -18.70
C VAL A 57 23.09 -13.03 -17.97
N ARG A 58 22.13 -13.94 -17.82
CA ARG A 58 22.37 -15.30 -17.37
C ARG A 58 22.64 -16.17 -18.58
N LEU A 59 23.90 -16.55 -18.79
CA LEU A 59 24.30 -17.37 -19.93
C LEU A 59 23.66 -18.76 -19.91
N GLY A 60 23.29 -19.22 -21.11
CA GLY A 60 22.83 -20.59 -21.33
C GLY A 60 23.98 -21.60 -21.20
N LYS A 61 23.72 -22.77 -20.62
CA LYS A 61 24.75 -23.83 -20.41
C LYS A 61 25.52 -24.17 -21.67
N LYS A 62 24.86 -24.30 -22.82
CA LYS A 62 25.48 -24.60 -24.11
C LYS A 62 26.39 -23.46 -24.57
N TYR A 63 25.95 -22.20 -24.44
CA TYR A 63 26.77 -21.06 -24.83
C TYR A 63 28.01 -20.93 -23.94
N LEU A 64 27.85 -21.17 -22.64
CA LEU A 64 28.95 -21.16 -21.68
C LEU A 64 29.98 -22.28 -21.98
N SER A 65 29.54 -23.48 -22.33
CA SER A 65 30.45 -24.56 -22.71
C SER A 65 31.25 -24.29 -24.02
N GLU A 66 30.65 -23.54 -24.95
CA GLU A 66 31.32 -23.07 -26.19
C GLU A 66 32.24 -21.84 -25.94
N ASN A 67 32.04 -21.13 -24.82
CA ASN A 67 32.75 -19.89 -24.48
C ASN A 67 33.22 -19.90 -23.01
N PRO A 68 34.19 -20.76 -22.64
CA PRO A 68 34.63 -20.95 -21.26
C PRO A 68 35.26 -19.70 -20.62
N GLN A 69 35.66 -18.71 -21.43
CA GLN A 69 36.19 -17.43 -20.97
C GLN A 69 35.18 -16.61 -20.15
N TYR A 70 33.89 -16.96 -20.19
CA TYR A 70 32.82 -16.30 -19.43
C TYR A 70 32.44 -17.06 -18.15
N GLU A 71 33.09 -18.17 -17.86
CA GLU A 71 32.84 -18.97 -16.66
C GLU A 71 33.18 -18.18 -15.38
N GLY A 72 32.22 -18.09 -14.45
CA GLY A 72 32.38 -17.34 -13.19
C GLY A 72 32.22 -15.82 -13.32
N LYS A 73 32.01 -15.29 -14.52
CA LYS A 73 31.90 -13.86 -14.76
C LYS A 73 30.45 -13.36 -14.69
N ILE A 74 30.27 -12.14 -14.22
CA ILE A 74 28.99 -11.43 -14.24
C ILE A 74 28.96 -10.55 -15.50
N LEU A 75 28.02 -10.84 -16.39
CA LEU A 75 27.93 -10.21 -17.69
C LEU A 75 26.66 -9.37 -17.81
N TYR A 76 26.81 -8.22 -18.45
CA TYR A 76 25.73 -7.29 -18.79
C TYR A 76 25.61 -7.15 -20.31
N TYR A 77 24.41 -6.88 -20.78
CA TYR A 77 24.16 -6.60 -22.21
C TYR A 77 24.09 -5.09 -22.44
N GLU A 78 25.10 -4.56 -23.08
CA GLU A 78 25.22 -3.13 -23.37
C GLU A 78 25.70 -2.94 -24.80
N ASP A 79 25.12 -1.99 -25.51
CA ASP A 79 25.49 -1.60 -26.89
C ASP A 79 25.68 -2.80 -27.82
N LYS A 80 24.82 -3.82 -27.69
CA LYS A 80 24.89 -5.08 -28.46
C LYS A 80 26.17 -5.92 -28.20
N GLN A 81 26.75 -5.78 -27.01
CA GLN A 81 27.90 -6.55 -26.54
C GLN A 81 27.65 -7.14 -25.15
N LEU A 82 28.39 -8.19 -24.81
CA LEU A 82 28.47 -8.69 -23.44
C LEU A 82 29.67 -8.01 -22.76
N VAL A 83 29.37 -7.23 -21.72
CA VAL A 83 30.37 -6.52 -20.94
C VAL A 83 30.50 -7.18 -19.57
N GLU A 84 31.72 -7.47 -19.15
CA GLU A 84 32.01 -7.93 -17.79
C GLU A 84 32.07 -6.71 -16.86
N ARG A 85 31.32 -6.75 -15.77
CA ARG A 85 31.35 -5.71 -14.74
C ARG A 85 31.38 -6.35 -13.36
N THR A 86 32.08 -5.72 -12.44
CA THR A 86 32.02 -6.12 -11.03
C THR A 86 30.75 -5.57 -10.38
N PRO A 87 30.25 -6.23 -9.30
CA PRO A 87 29.11 -5.69 -8.56
C PRO A 87 29.37 -4.28 -8.03
N GLU A 88 30.63 -3.99 -7.67
CA GLU A 88 31.05 -2.68 -7.19
C GLU A 88 30.94 -1.60 -8.29
N GLU A 89 31.40 -1.89 -9.52
CA GLU A 89 31.29 -0.97 -10.66
C GLU A 89 29.83 -0.65 -11.01
N VAL A 90 28.96 -1.67 -10.96
CA VAL A 90 27.52 -1.47 -11.19
C VAL A 90 26.90 -0.61 -10.08
N GLN A 91 27.27 -0.87 -8.83
CA GLN A 91 26.78 -0.10 -7.69
C GLN A 91 27.33 1.35 -7.72
N GLU A 92 28.58 1.55 -8.12
CA GLU A 92 29.16 2.88 -8.31
C GLU A 92 28.46 3.66 -9.43
N GLU A 93 28.14 3.00 -10.55
CA GLU A 93 27.44 3.64 -11.66
C GLU A 93 25.99 3.98 -11.28
N LEU A 94 25.30 3.09 -10.52
CA LEU A 94 24.00 3.40 -9.94
C LEU A 94 24.07 4.57 -8.96
N ASN A 95 25.15 4.69 -8.20
CA ASN A 95 25.39 5.79 -7.28
C ASN A 95 25.85 7.08 -8.01
N GLN A 96 26.52 6.95 -9.17
CA GLN A 96 27.00 8.06 -10.01
C GLN A 96 25.95 8.49 -11.06
N ARG A 97 24.85 7.81 -11.24
CA ARG A 97 23.72 8.37 -11.98
C ARG A 97 23.33 9.65 -11.25
N VAL A 98 23.92 10.76 -11.72
CA VAL A 98 23.50 12.10 -11.31
C VAL A 98 22.00 12.14 -11.57
N PRO A 99 21.19 12.28 -10.53
CA PRO A 99 19.75 12.33 -10.72
C PRO A 99 19.47 13.42 -11.73
N SER A 100 18.66 13.14 -12.72
CA SER A 100 18.19 14.22 -13.60
C SER A 100 17.56 15.28 -12.69
N PRO A 101 17.94 16.56 -12.77
CA PRO A 101 17.38 17.60 -11.88
C PRO A 101 15.84 17.63 -11.89
N LEU A 102 15.20 17.08 -12.91
CA LEU A 102 13.75 16.94 -13.01
C LEU A 102 13.21 15.73 -12.23
N ASN A 103 14.03 14.70 -11.95
CA ASN A 103 13.62 13.53 -11.17
C ASN A 103 13.71 13.77 -9.65
N ASP A 104 14.37 14.87 -9.22
CA ASP A 104 14.50 15.23 -7.81
C ASP A 104 13.40 16.17 -7.30
N ILE A 105 12.51 16.61 -8.19
CA ILE A 105 11.39 17.46 -7.80
C ILE A 105 10.27 16.57 -7.27
N VAL A 106 10.07 16.61 -5.95
CA VAL A 106 8.98 15.90 -5.29
C VAL A 106 7.95 16.89 -4.73
N SER A 107 6.68 16.50 -4.78
CA SER A 107 5.61 17.22 -4.10
C SER A 107 5.78 17.06 -2.59
N TYR A 108 5.99 18.16 -1.87
CA TYR A 108 6.31 18.14 -0.44
C TYR A 108 5.10 18.42 0.46
N GLY A 109 4.32 19.46 0.14
CA GLY A 109 3.42 20.11 1.09
C GLY A 109 2.38 19.20 1.72
N ALA A 110 1.57 18.53 0.92
CA ALA A 110 0.44 17.73 1.40
C ALA A 110 0.89 16.49 2.18
N SER A 111 1.85 15.73 1.66
CA SER A 111 2.37 14.53 2.31
C SER A 111 3.10 14.84 3.62
N ALA A 112 3.87 15.95 3.66
CA ALA A 112 4.52 16.41 4.87
C ALA A 112 3.50 16.85 5.94
N ALA A 113 2.44 17.56 5.56
CA ALA A 113 1.39 17.97 6.48
C ALA A 113 0.67 16.74 7.09
N CYS A 114 0.29 15.76 6.26
CA CYS A 114 -0.31 14.51 6.76
C CYS A 114 0.62 13.77 7.73
N TRP A 115 1.90 13.69 7.39
CA TRP A 115 2.89 13.06 8.28
C TRP A 115 3.03 13.77 9.61
N LEU A 116 3.11 15.10 9.61
CA LEU A 116 3.20 15.91 10.83
C LEU A 116 1.96 15.77 11.71
N VAL A 117 0.75 15.78 11.11
CA VAL A 117 -0.50 15.55 11.84
C VAL A 117 -0.50 14.17 12.48
N ALA A 118 -0.08 13.13 11.76
CA ALA A 118 0.02 11.78 12.31
C ALA A 118 1.03 11.65 13.45
N GLN A 119 2.13 12.41 13.42
CA GLN A 119 3.08 12.50 14.53
C GLN A 119 2.46 13.23 15.72
N GLN A 120 1.87 14.40 15.50
CA GLN A 120 1.30 15.21 16.59
C GLN A 120 0.10 14.55 17.27
N SER A 121 -0.70 13.80 16.54
CA SER A 121 -1.83 13.04 17.09
C SER A 121 -1.43 11.74 17.78
N GLY A 122 -0.14 11.37 17.76
CA GLY A 122 0.37 10.08 18.25
C GLY A 122 0.00 8.88 17.37
N MET A 123 -0.58 9.10 16.19
CA MET A 123 -0.97 8.02 15.28
C MET A 123 0.24 7.20 14.81
N LEU A 124 1.35 7.86 14.49
CA LEU A 124 2.56 7.19 14.04
C LEU A 124 3.18 6.32 15.15
N GLU A 125 3.15 6.79 16.39
CA GLU A 125 3.62 6.04 17.55
C GLU A 125 2.78 4.80 17.79
N ASP A 126 1.46 4.93 17.75
CA ASP A 126 0.53 3.82 17.95
C ASP A 126 0.66 2.76 16.84
N LEU A 127 0.86 3.20 15.59
CA LEU A 127 1.15 2.28 14.47
C LEU A 127 2.48 1.53 14.69
N LYS A 128 3.52 2.23 15.15
CA LYS A 128 4.82 1.60 15.44
C LYS A 128 4.78 0.66 16.63
N GLU A 129 4.01 1.00 17.66
CA GLU A 129 3.84 0.16 18.85
C GLU A 129 3.11 -1.14 18.47
N THR A 130 2.07 -1.05 17.65
CA THR A 130 1.25 -2.22 17.25
C THR A 130 1.94 -3.11 16.24
N PHE A 131 2.51 -2.52 15.17
CA PHE A 131 2.99 -3.26 14.00
C PHE A 131 4.51 -3.31 13.89
N GLY A 132 5.24 -2.70 14.83
CA GLY A 132 6.67 -2.50 14.73
C GLY A 132 7.06 -1.25 13.95
N ALA A 133 8.27 -0.76 14.18
CA ALA A 133 8.72 0.55 13.69
C ALA A 133 8.70 0.69 12.17
N GLU A 134 9.01 -0.39 11.46
CA GLU A 134 9.09 -0.42 10.00
C GLU A 134 7.69 -0.52 9.37
N ILE A 135 6.93 -1.56 9.70
CA ILE A 135 5.59 -1.80 9.16
C ILE A 135 4.64 -0.65 9.53
N GLY A 136 4.67 -0.19 10.78
CA GLY A 136 3.83 0.94 11.21
C GLY A 136 4.10 2.22 10.43
N SER A 137 5.37 2.50 10.09
CA SER A 137 5.72 3.64 9.25
C SER A 137 5.27 3.44 7.79
N ASP A 138 5.35 2.21 7.27
CA ASP A 138 4.91 1.88 5.92
C ASP A 138 3.39 1.95 5.81
N LEU A 139 2.64 1.50 6.81
CA LEU A 139 1.18 1.65 6.88
C LEU A 139 0.76 3.13 6.86
N LEU A 140 1.47 4.01 7.57
CA LEU A 140 1.19 5.45 7.50
C LEU A 140 1.45 6.01 6.11
N ARG A 141 2.52 5.59 5.41
CA ARG A 141 2.80 6.02 4.04
C ARG A 141 1.68 5.61 3.08
N LEU A 142 1.20 4.38 3.20
CA LEU A 142 0.07 3.89 2.41
C LEU A 142 -1.23 4.63 2.73
N ALA A 143 -1.48 4.94 4.00
CA ALA A 143 -2.65 5.72 4.42
C ALA A 143 -2.60 7.15 3.84
N ILE A 144 -1.43 7.79 3.83
CA ILE A 144 -1.22 9.11 3.22
C ILE A 144 -1.46 9.04 1.70
N TYR A 145 -0.93 8.03 1.02
CA TYR A 145 -1.19 7.80 -0.40
C TYR A 145 -2.69 7.64 -0.67
N GLN A 146 -3.35 6.78 0.09
CA GLN A 146 -4.78 6.52 -0.10
C GLN A 146 -5.62 7.77 0.15
N TYR A 147 -5.23 8.61 1.10
CA TYR A 147 -5.92 9.87 1.41
C TYR A 147 -5.71 10.95 0.34
N LEU A 148 -4.50 11.07 -0.21
CA LEU A 148 -4.14 12.14 -1.13
C LEU A 148 -4.47 11.82 -2.60
N ASP A 149 -4.37 10.55 -3.00
CA ASP A 149 -4.54 10.09 -4.38
C ASP A 149 -5.74 9.16 -4.54
N GLY A 150 -5.91 8.20 -3.64
CA GLY A 150 -7.00 7.21 -3.66
C GLY A 150 -6.88 6.15 -4.77
N GLY A 151 -5.72 6.06 -5.40
CA GLY A 151 -5.46 5.13 -6.49
C GLY A 151 -5.26 3.68 -6.03
N SER A 152 -5.05 2.78 -7.01
CA SER A 152 -4.71 1.38 -6.73
C SER A 152 -3.37 1.29 -5.99
N MET A 153 -3.22 0.32 -5.09
CA MET A 153 -1.96 0.06 -4.39
C MET A 153 -0.79 -0.25 -5.33
N ASP A 154 -1.06 -0.76 -6.53
CA ASP A 154 -0.03 -0.97 -7.57
C ASP A 154 0.57 0.35 -8.08
N CYS A 155 -0.13 1.48 -7.94
CA CYS A 155 0.35 2.80 -8.33
C CYS A 155 1.16 3.49 -7.22
N PHE A 156 1.23 2.92 -6.02
CA PHE A 156 1.93 3.51 -4.88
C PHE A 156 3.40 3.81 -5.19
N GLU A 157 4.10 2.87 -5.82
CA GLU A 157 5.53 3.02 -6.15
C GLU A 157 5.78 4.27 -7.01
N GLN A 158 5.00 4.45 -8.07
CA GLN A 158 5.08 5.61 -8.94
C GLN A 158 4.72 6.89 -8.19
N TRP A 159 3.65 6.88 -7.42
CA TRP A 159 3.23 8.04 -6.64
C TRP A 159 4.28 8.42 -5.57
N ALA A 160 4.82 7.44 -4.84
CA ALA A 160 5.83 7.66 -3.81
C ALA A 160 7.14 8.24 -4.37
N SER A 161 7.50 7.90 -5.61
CA SER A 161 8.67 8.48 -6.27
C SER A 161 8.53 9.98 -6.57
N GLN A 162 7.30 10.50 -6.60
CA GLN A 162 6.98 11.90 -6.91
C GLN A 162 6.57 12.71 -5.67
N HIS A 163 6.46 12.08 -4.51
CA HIS A 163 6.01 12.74 -3.27
C HIS A 163 7.00 12.54 -2.14
N TRP A 164 7.20 13.59 -1.37
CA TRP A 164 8.05 13.50 -0.20
C TRP A 164 7.40 12.66 0.90
N LEU A 165 8.13 11.66 1.35
CA LEU A 165 7.81 10.84 2.51
C LEU A 165 9.07 10.62 3.33
N PRO A 166 9.02 10.71 4.68
CA PRO A 166 10.20 10.51 5.52
C PRO A 166 10.77 9.10 5.35
N LYS A 167 12.10 9.00 5.12
CA LYS A 167 12.81 7.73 4.91
C LYS A 167 12.07 6.83 3.91
N ALA A 168 11.75 7.42 2.75
CA ALA A 168 10.93 6.78 1.75
C ALA A 168 11.51 5.41 1.37
N ARG A 169 10.77 4.38 1.72
CA ARG A 169 10.94 3.05 1.13
C ARG A 169 9.91 2.96 0.02
N ILE A 170 10.40 2.80 -1.18
CA ILE A 170 9.55 2.55 -2.33
C ILE A 170 9.38 1.04 -2.43
N PHE A 171 8.14 0.56 -2.46
CA PHE A 171 7.84 -0.86 -2.53
C PHE A 171 6.65 -1.12 -3.45
N SER A 172 6.72 -2.24 -4.16
CA SER A 172 5.74 -2.64 -5.17
C SER A 172 4.40 -3.08 -4.56
N GLY A 173 3.34 -3.09 -5.37
CA GLY A 173 2.03 -3.59 -4.99
C GLY A 173 2.06 -5.03 -4.44
N ARG A 174 2.95 -5.88 -4.96
CA ARG A 174 3.17 -7.23 -4.42
C ARG A 174 3.64 -7.18 -2.97
N ARG A 175 4.64 -6.34 -2.65
CA ARG A 175 5.15 -6.19 -1.27
C ARG A 175 4.08 -5.62 -0.35
N ILE A 176 3.25 -4.68 -0.84
CA ILE A 176 2.08 -4.17 -0.09
C ILE A 176 1.13 -5.33 0.25
N SER A 177 0.77 -6.14 -0.74
CA SER A 177 -0.13 -7.28 -0.54
C SER A 177 0.42 -8.30 0.47
N GLU A 178 1.72 -8.62 0.38
CA GLU A 178 2.39 -9.49 1.35
C GLU A 178 2.31 -8.90 2.77
N MET A 179 2.67 -7.63 2.94
CA MET A 179 2.63 -6.94 4.24
C MET A 179 1.21 -6.88 4.83
N LEU A 180 0.20 -6.54 4.02
CA LEU A 180 -1.18 -6.45 4.50
C LEU A 180 -1.76 -7.81 4.86
N SER A 181 -1.30 -8.89 4.21
CA SER A 181 -1.75 -10.27 4.53
C SER A 181 -1.26 -10.79 5.88
N GLU A 182 -0.20 -10.20 6.43
CA GLU A 182 0.35 -10.53 7.74
C GLU A 182 -0.40 -9.85 8.90
N ILE A 183 -1.20 -8.80 8.60
CA ILE A 183 -1.95 -8.04 9.60
C ILE A 183 -3.20 -8.82 10.02
N THR A 184 -3.31 -9.07 11.31
CA THR A 184 -4.44 -9.78 11.88
C THR A 184 -5.53 -8.84 12.37
N HIS A 185 -6.75 -9.38 12.55
CA HIS A 185 -7.85 -8.64 13.19
C HIS A 185 -7.48 -8.19 14.62
N GLN A 186 -6.68 -8.98 15.34
CA GLN A 186 -6.23 -8.65 16.68
C GLN A 186 -5.27 -7.44 16.67
N ASP A 187 -4.41 -7.32 15.68
CA ASP A 187 -3.51 -6.17 15.53
C ASP A 187 -4.31 -4.88 15.28
N ILE A 188 -5.32 -4.94 14.40
CA ILE A 188 -6.22 -3.81 14.13
C ILE A 188 -6.96 -3.40 15.41
N THR A 189 -7.48 -4.37 16.16
CA THR A 189 -8.16 -4.13 17.43
C THR A 189 -7.22 -3.50 18.46
N SER A 190 -5.98 -3.97 18.55
CA SER A 190 -4.96 -3.43 19.46
C SER A 190 -4.61 -1.99 19.11
N TYR A 191 -4.41 -1.68 17.85
CA TYR A 191 -4.19 -0.32 17.36
C TYR A 191 -5.36 0.61 17.74
N LEU A 192 -6.59 0.21 17.46
CA LEU A 192 -7.78 1.01 17.75
C LEU A 192 -7.97 1.23 19.27
N LYS A 193 -7.59 0.27 20.11
CA LYS A 193 -7.56 0.43 21.56
C LYS A 193 -6.56 1.48 22.01
N LEU A 194 -5.35 1.51 21.45
CA LEU A 194 -4.36 2.56 21.71
C LEU A 194 -4.92 3.94 21.32
N ARG A 195 -5.53 4.05 20.12
CA ARG A 195 -6.19 5.29 19.69
C ARG A 195 -7.28 5.71 20.68
N ASN A 196 -8.14 4.78 21.11
CA ASN A 196 -9.17 5.06 22.11
C ASN A 196 -8.60 5.52 23.45
N GLN A 197 -7.52 4.89 23.91
CA GLN A 197 -6.86 5.30 25.15
C GLN A 197 -6.36 6.74 25.08
N ARG A 198 -5.73 7.15 23.97
CA ARG A 198 -5.30 8.55 23.77
C ARG A 198 -6.48 9.51 23.80
N CYS A 199 -7.61 9.15 23.18
CA CYS A 199 -8.81 9.97 23.23
C CYS A 199 -9.33 10.15 24.65
N VAL A 200 -9.34 9.08 25.46
CA VAL A 200 -9.75 9.13 26.87
C VAL A 200 -8.79 9.99 27.70
N GLU A 201 -7.49 9.84 27.51
CA GLU A 201 -6.46 10.63 28.19
C GLU A 201 -6.58 12.11 27.85
N HIS A 202 -6.79 12.43 26.58
CA HIS A 202 -7.01 13.81 26.14
C HIS A 202 -8.27 14.40 26.76
N PHE A 203 -9.40 13.68 26.72
CA PHE A 203 -10.65 14.11 27.36
C PHE A 203 -10.45 14.42 28.85
N ASN A 204 -9.79 13.52 29.58
CA ASN A 204 -9.50 13.70 31.00
C ASN A 204 -8.58 14.91 31.26
N SER A 205 -7.60 15.12 30.40
CA SER A 205 -6.71 16.28 30.44
C SER A 205 -7.45 17.61 30.30
N VAL A 206 -8.32 17.68 29.26
CA VAL A 206 -9.16 18.87 28.99
C VAL A 206 -10.13 19.14 30.15
N LYS A 207 -10.76 18.10 30.71
CA LYS A 207 -11.66 18.19 31.86
C LYS A 207 -10.91 18.76 33.11
N THR A 208 -9.76 18.17 33.43
CA THR A 208 -8.94 18.62 34.57
C THR A 208 -8.42 20.03 34.38
N GLN A 209 -8.02 20.41 33.17
CA GLN A 209 -7.58 21.78 32.88
C GLN A 209 -8.71 22.82 33.04
N ALA A 210 -9.92 22.49 32.56
CA ALA A 210 -11.08 23.33 32.72
C ALA A 210 -11.43 23.53 34.20
N GLU A 211 -11.39 22.49 35.04
CA GLU A 211 -11.59 22.55 36.49
C GLU A 211 -10.59 23.48 37.18
N LYS A 212 -9.28 23.32 36.85
CA LYS A 212 -8.21 24.19 37.40
C LYS A 212 -8.42 25.67 37.06
N LEU A 213 -8.92 25.92 35.84
CA LEU A 213 -9.21 27.28 35.35
C LEU A 213 -10.58 27.83 35.82
N LYS A 214 -11.33 27.06 36.61
CA LYS A 214 -12.72 27.34 36.99
C LYS A 214 -13.62 27.67 35.81
N LYS A 215 -13.39 26.98 34.67
CA LYS A 215 -14.19 27.07 33.45
C LYS A 215 -15.06 25.83 33.31
N THR A 216 -16.15 25.95 32.52
CA THR A 216 -16.99 24.81 32.17
C THR A 216 -16.21 23.88 31.26
N GLY A 217 -15.90 22.68 31.70
CA GLY A 217 -15.26 21.62 30.89
C GLY A 217 -16.28 20.64 30.31
N PRO A 218 -15.84 19.72 29.43
CA PRO A 218 -16.70 18.69 28.90
C PRO A 218 -17.14 17.74 30.03
N ARG A 219 -18.46 17.52 30.14
CA ARG A 219 -19.03 16.62 31.14
C ARG A 219 -18.95 15.16 30.69
N PHE A 220 -19.19 14.93 29.41
CA PHE A 220 -19.20 13.62 28.76
C PHE A 220 -18.27 13.59 27.57
N ARG A 221 -17.70 12.45 27.28
CA ARG A 221 -17.07 12.11 26.01
C ARG A 221 -18.15 11.71 25.02
N TYR A 222 -18.01 12.08 23.74
CA TYR A 222 -18.93 11.70 22.69
C TYR A 222 -18.22 10.80 21.70
N LEU A 223 -18.76 9.59 21.50
CA LEU A 223 -18.32 8.64 20.49
C LEU A 223 -19.39 8.54 19.40
N ALA A 224 -19.12 9.09 18.25
CA ALA A 224 -20.02 9.03 17.09
C ALA A 224 -19.79 7.73 16.33
N LEU A 225 -20.86 6.94 16.13
CA LEU A 225 -20.84 5.73 15.32
C LEU A 225 -21.59 5.98 14.02
N ASP A 226 -20.93 5.73 12.91
CA ASP A 226 -21.54 5.80 11.58
C ASP A 226 -21.07 4.63 10.72
N SER A 227 -21.95 4.15 9.83
CA SER A 227 -21.68 3.04 8.94
C SER A 227 -21.49 3.47 7.51
N THR A 228 -20.54 2.81 6.85
CA THR A 228 -20.30 2.94 5.42
C THR A 228 -20.25 1.57 4.77
N ALA A 229 -20.66 1.49 3.51
CA ALA A 229 -20.60 0.28 2.73
C ALA A 229 -19.53 0.41 1.65
N LEU A 230 -18.64 -0.57 1.55
CA LEU A 230 -17.65 -0.67 0.50
C LEU A 230 -18.07 -1.75 -0.50
N SER A 231 -18.37 -1.33 -1.73
CA SER A 231 -18.72 -2.25 -2.82
C SER A 231 -17.47 -2.96 -3.33
N THR A 232 -17.60 -4.24 -3.67
CA THR A 232 -16.49 -5.06 -4.15
C THR A 232 -16.89 -5.99 -5.29
N TYR A 233 -15.99 -6.17 -6.24
CA TYR A 233 -16.08 -7.21 -7.29
C TYR A 233 -15.54 -8.56 -6.81
N SER A 234 -14.92 -8.63 -5.64
CA SER A 234 -14.36 -9.87 -5.11
C SER A 234 -15.47 -10.88 -4.79
N VAL A 235 -15.24 -12.11 -5.20
CA VAL A 235 -16.10 -13.26 -4.87
C VAL A 235 -15.56 -14.07 -3.70
N THR A 236 -14.35 -13.74 -3.21
CA THR A 236 -13.64 -14.50 -2.17
C THR A 236 -13.80 -13.90 -0.78
N ILE A 237 -14.26 -12.64 -0.66
CA ILE A 237 -14.50 -12.01 0.64
C ILE A 237 -15.76 -12.62 1.26
N SER A 238 -15.60 -13.29 2.40
CA SER A 238 -16.66 -14.04 3.08
C SER A 238 -17.83 -13.16 3.53
N ASN A 239 -17.53 -11.94 4.02
CA ASN A 239 -18.53 -10.99 4.54
C ASN A 239 -19.12 -10.09 3.43
N ALA A 240 -18.72 -10.30 2.17
CA ALA A 240 -19.31 -9.57 1.07
C ALA A 240 -20.69 -10.16 0.69
N ALA A 241 -21.74 -9.37 0.81
CA ALA A 241 -23.11 -9.74 0.48
C ALA A 241 -23.83 -8.59 -0.24
N TYR A 242 -24.92 -8.92 -0.92
CA TYR A 242 -25.79 -7.89 -1.49
C TYR A 242 -26.57 -7.22 -0.36
N GLY A 243 -26.57 -5.90 -0.34
CA GLY A 243 -27.24 -5.09 0.67
C GLY A 243 -27.70 -3.75 0.10
N TYR A 244 -28.06 -2.84 0.98
CA TYR A 244 -28.46 -1.50 0.59
C TYR A 244 -27.22 -0.64 0.31
N ALA A 245 -26.64 -0.82 -0.89
CA ALA A 245 -25.45 -0.10 -1.31
C ALA A 245 -25.78 1.33 -1.74
N LYS A 246 -25.10 2.32 -1.13
CA LYS A 246 -25.20 3.73 -1.56
C LYS A 246 -24.46 3.99 -2.87
N GLN A 247 -23.43 3.20 -3.20
CA GLN A 247 -22.56 3.43 -4.36
C GLN A 247 -22.98 2.62 -5.58
N ASN A 248 -23.07 1.31 -5.46
CA ASN A 248 -23.47 0.42 -6.57
C ASN A 248 -24.31 -0.75 -6.04
N PRO A 249 -25.64 -0.74 -6.25
CA PRO A 249 -26.54 -1.80 -5.76
C PRO A 249 -26.35 -3.14 -6.48
N GLU A 250 -25.67 -3.17 -7.62
CA GLU A 250 -25.42 -4.40 -8.38
C GLU A 250 -24.19 -5.18 -7.85
N LEU A 251 -23.41 -4.58 -6.95
CA LEU A 251 -22.23 -5.21 -6.38
C LEU A 251 -22.48 -5.70 -4.96
N ARG A 252 -21.75 -6.75 -4.61
CA ARG A 252 -21.63 -7.17 -3.21
C ARG A 252 -20.88 -6.10 -2.44
N GLN A 253 -21.17 -5.97 -1.15
CA GLN A 253 -20.55 -4.97 -0.27
C GLN A 253 -20.16 -5.58 1.06
N VAL A 254 -19.25 -4.93 1.75
CA VAL A 254 -18.93 -5.15 3.17
C VAL A 254 -19.27 -3.86 3.91
N ASN A 255 -19.92 -3.97 5.06
CA ASN A 255 -20.27 -2.82 5.87
C ASN A 255 -19.21 -2.61 6.96
N PHE A 256 -18.80 -1.35 7.13
CA PHE A 256 -17.91 -0.91 8.20
C PHE A 256 -18.62 0.13 9.06
N THR A 257 -18.62 -0.08 10.37
CA THR A 257 -19.03 0.94 11.33
C THR A 257 -17.77 1.53 11.95
N LEU A 258 -17.60 2.85 11.83
CA LEU A 258 -16.49 3.58 12.42
C LEU A 258 -16.96 4.32 13.66
N GLY A 259 -16.14 4.31 14.70
CA GLY A 259 -16.34 5.12 15.90
C GLY A 259 -15.33 6.26 15.96
N VAL A 260 -15.86 7.49 15.94
CA VAL A 260 -15.06 8.72 15.94
C VAL A 260 -15.25 9.44 17.27
N ASP A 261 -14.14 9.74 17.92
CA ASP A 261 -14.15 10.62 19.10
C ASP A 261 -14.40 12.08 18.67
N TYR A 262 -15.45 12.67 19.19
CA TYR A 262 -15.87 14.02 18.78
C TYR A 262 -14.83 15.10 19.16
N LEU A 263 -14.14 14.94 20.28
CA LEU A 263 -13.21 15.96 20.78
C LEU A 263 -11.95 16.06 19.93
N ASN A 264 -11.44 14.92 19.47
CA ASN A 264 -10.20 14.83 18.71
C ASN A 264 -10.43 14.69 17.20
N GLY A 265 -11.61 14.19 16.78
CA GLY A 265 -11.86 13.76 15.42
C GLY A 265 -11.16 12.45 15.05
N ASP A 266 -10.63 11.73 16.05
CA ASP A 266 -9.89 10.47 15.82
C ASP A 266 -10.83 9.27 15.66
N VAL A 267 -10.51 8.41 14.68
CA VAL A 267 -11.13 7.09 14.59
C VAL A 267 -10.50 6.19 15.66
N CYS A 268 -11.29 5.77 16.62
CA CYS A 268 -10.85 4.95 17.74
C CYS A 268 -11.61 3.63 17.89
N TYR A 269 -12.51 3.33 16.97
CA TYR A 269 -13.23 2.07 16.87
C TYR A 269 -13.59 1.78 15.41
N ALA A 270 -13.53 0.51 15.03
CA ALA A 270 -14.03 0.02 13.76
C ALA A 270 -14.60 -1.38 13.93
N TYR A 271 -15.70 -1.64 13.24
CA TYR A 271 -16.36 -2.95 13.22
C TYR A 271 -16.77 -3.30 11.80
N GLU A 272 -16.41 -4.51 11.37
CA GLU A 272 -16.79 -5.05 10.08
C GLU A 272 -18.03 -5.93 10.24
N SER A 273 -19.00 -5.78 9.34
CA SER A 273 -20.18 -6.63 9.29
C SER A 273 -20.52 -7.03 7.85
N GLU A 274 -21.27 -8.12 7.74
CA GLU A 274 -21.75 -8.58 6.43
C GLU A 274 -22.59 -7.51 5.73
N GLY A 275 -22.41 -7.37 4.42
CA GLY A 275 -23.03 -6.31 3.63
C GLY A 275 -24.57 -6.32 3.61
N SER A 276 -25.21 -7.43 3.95
CA SER A 276 -26.66 -7.56 4.05
C SER A 276 -27.24 -7.06 5.38
N ILE A 277 -26.40 -6.86 6.41
CA ILE A 277 -26.85 -6.48 7.76
C ILE A 277 -27.14 -4.98 7.81
N THR A 278 -28.34 -4.63 8.32
CA THR A 278 -28.73 -3.24 8.49
C THR A 278 -28.19 -2.65 9.78
N ASP A 279 -28.06 -1.31 9.83
CA ASP A 279 -27.57 -0.57 11.01
C ASP A 279 -28.35 -0.88 12.28
N LYS A 280 -29.68 -1.08 12.18
CA LYS A 280 -30.50 -1.50 13.31
C LYS A 280 -30.09 -2.85 13.90
N SER A 281 -29.78 -3.79 13.02
CA SER A 281 -29.42 -5.16 13.39
C SER A 281 -27.99 -5.26 13.88
N VAL A 282 -27.07 -4.42 13.39
CA VAL A 282 -25.68 -4.45 13.81
C VAL A 282 -25.46 -3.80 15.19
N TYR A 283 -26.28 -2.85 15.59
CA TYR A 283 -26.08 -2.07 16.83
C TYR A 283 -25.89 -2.91 18.10
N PRO A 284 -26.68 -3.94 18.40
CA PRO A 284 -26.42 -4.80 19.56
C PRO A 284 -25.05 -5.48 19.53
N HIS A 285 -24.58 -5.85 18.34
CA HIS A 285 -23.26 -6.47 18.15
C HIS A 285 -22.15 -5.47 18.41
N LEU A 286 -22.29 -4.20 17.95
CA LEU A 286 -21.35 -3.12 18.24
C LEU A 286 -21.19 -2.92 19.76
N MET A 287 -22.30 -2.88 20.50
CA MET A 287 -22.27 -2.70 21.94
C MET A 287 -21.59 -3.88 22.66
N MET A 288 -21.86 -5.09 22.20
CA MET A 288 -21.21 -6.29 22.73
C MET A 288 -19.72 -6.29 22.42
N ASP A 289 -19.33 -5.92 21.21
CA ASP A 289 -17.94 -5.87 20.77
C ASP A 289 -17.14 -4.81 21.53
N LEU A 290 -17.69 -3.60 21.66
CA LEU A 290 -17.08 -2.54 22.49
C LEU A 290 -16.85 -3.02 23.93
N HIS A 291 -17.83 -3.68 24.53
CA HIS A 291 -17.71 -4.22 25.87
C HIS A 291 -16.68 -5.36 25.95
N HIS A 292 -16.75 -6.32 25.03
CA HIS A 292 -15.85 -7.49 24.98
C HIS A 292 -14.39 -7.05 24.77
N ASN A 293 -14.18 -6.04 23.95
CA ASN A 293 -12.87 -5.46 23.71
C ASN A 293 -12.37 -4.52 24.80
N GLY A 294 -13.14 -4.37 25.90
CA GLY A 294 -12.72 -3.62 27.09
C GLY A 294 -12.73 -2.09 26.90
N TYR A 295 -13.55 -1.58 25.97
CA TYR A 295 -13.77 -0.15 25.85
C TYR A 295 -14.50 0.36 27.10
N ASN A 296 -13.87 1.31 27.82
CA ASN A 296 -14.54 1.95 28.93
C ASN A 296 -15.52 3.01 28.40
N LEU A 297 -16.81 2.72 28.53
CA LEU A 297 -17.90 3.61 28.09
C LEU A 297 -18.44 4.48 29.25
N GLN A 298 -17.82 4.44 30.41
CA GLN A 298 -18.16 5.32 31.52
C GLN A 298 -17.97 6.80 31.09
N ASP A 299 -18.93 7.65 31.43
CA ASP A 299 -18.96 9.05 31.00
C ASP A 299 -18.92 9.25 29.47
N THR A 300 -19.22 8.20 28.70
CA THR A 300 -19.28 8.26 27.22
C THR A 300 -20.72 8.25 26.74
N VAL A 301 -21.05 9.19 25.87
CA VAL A 301 -22.32 9.25 25.15
C VAL A 301 -22.07 8.73 23.74
N ILE A 302 -22.80 7.68 23.37
CA ILE A 302 -22.76 7.15 22.02
C ILE A 302 -23.77 7.91 21.17
N VAL A 303 -23.29 8.46 20.06
CA VAL A 303 -24.10 9.21 19.09
C VAL A 303 -24.21 8.37 17.81
N THR A 304 -25.43 8.12 17.37
CA THR A 304 -25.71 7.38 16.12
C THR A 304 -26.74 8.14 15.28
N ASP A 305 -26.78 7.84 13.99
CA ASP A 305 -27.84 8.35 13.13
C ASP A 305 -29.18 7.60 13.34
N ARG A 306 -30.22 8.01 12.62
CA ARG A 306 -31.56 7.38 12.71
C ARG A 306 -31.59 5.95 12.17
N GLY A 307 -30.62 5.56 11.34
CA GLY A 307 -30.51 4.22 10.81
C GLY A 307 -30.41 3.15 11.89
N TYR A 308 -29.82 3.50 13.04
CA TYR A 308 -29.67 2.61 14.20
C TYR A 308 -30.90 2.56 15.10
N GLN A 309 -31.93 3.42 14.87
CA GLN A 309 -33.05 3.56 15.78
C GLN A 309 -33.99 2.35 15.72
N SER A 310 -34.19 1.72 16.88
CA SER A 310 -35.30 0.80 17.15
C SER A 310 -35.69 0.89 18.62
N ILE A 311 -36.93 0.52 18.97
CA ILE A 311 -37.37 0.49 20.38
C ILE A 311 -36.43 -0.42 21.19
N TYR A 312 -36.05 -1.54 20.61
CA TYR A 312 -35.13 -2.48 21.24
C TYR A 312 -33.74 -1.88 21.50
N ASN A 313 -33.18 -1.17 20.52
CA ASN A 313 -31.87 -0.53 20.64
C ASN A 313 -31.89 0.64 21.64
N ILE A 314 -33.01 1.33 21.79
CA ILE A 314 -33.18 2.43 22.76
C ILE A 314 -33.31 1.90 24.19
N GLN A 315 -33.96 0.77 24.41
CA GLN A 315 -34.21 0.22 25.74
C GLN A 315 -33.01 -0.52 26.33
N ARG A 316 -32.11 -1.08 25.50
CA ARG A 316 -30.97 -1.90 25.93
C ARG A 316 -29.79 -1.14 26.52
N PRO A 317 -29.43 0.08 26.09
CA PRO A 317 -28.23 0.78 26.60
C PRO A 317 -28.35 1.32 28.02
N VAL A 318 -29.51 1.23 28.67
CA VAL A 318 -29.77 1.87 29.98
C VAL A 318 -28.81 1.43 31.10
N SER A 319 -28.08 0.34 30.91
CA SER A 319 -27.10 -0.12 31.90
C SER A 319 -25.67 0.42 31.68
N TYR A 320 -25.34 0.99 30.53
CA TYR A 320 -23.94 1.32 30.18
C TYR A 320 -23.70 2.73 29.60
N THR A 321 -24.70 3.40 29.01
CA THR A 321 -24.49 4.66 28.26
C THR A 321 -25.72 5.55 28.25
N HIS A 322 -25.52 6.86 28.14
CA HIS A 322 -26.56 7.81 27.76
C HIS A 322 -26.65 7.90 26.26
N LEU A 323 -27.76 7.48 25.69
CA LEU A 323 -28.03 7.59 24.26
C LEU A 323 -28.69 8.93 23.95
N THR A 324 -28.08 9.76 23.09
CA THR A 324 -28.72 10.92 22.51
C THR A 324 -28.89 10.71 21.01
N LEU A 325 -30.12 10.79 20.54
CA LEU A 325 -30.44 10.78 19.11
C LEU A 325 -30.48 12.24 18.64
N PRO A 326 -29.82 12.61 17.52
CA PRO A 326 -29.99 13.92 16.95
C PRO A 326 -31.46 14.09 16.49
N THR A 327 -32.17 14.98 17.13
CA THR A 327 -33.52 15.38 16.73
C THR A 327 -33.41 16.50 15.69
N ASN A 328 -33.24 16.14 14.43
CA ASN A 328 -33.53 17.13 13.37
C ASN A 328 -35.05 17.18 13.18
N ARG A 329 -35.62 18.34 13.51
CA ARG A 329 -36.93 18.74 13.06
C ARG A 329 -36.88 19.13 11.61
#